data_4377b0c94998eead4bf150e34da849cc
#
_entry.id   4377b0c94998eead4bf150e34da849cc
#
_cell.length_a   1.000
_cell.length_b   1.000
_cell.length_c   1.000
_cell.angle_alpha   90.00
_cell.angle_beta   90.00
_cell.angle_gamma   90.00
#
_symmetry.space_group_name_H-M   'P 1'
#
loop_
_entity.id
_entity.type
_entity.pdbx_description
1 polymer ?
#
loop_
_entity_poly.entity_id
_entity_poly.type
_entity_poly.pdbx_seq_one_letter_code
_entity_poly.pdbx_strand_id
1 'polypeptide(L)'
;NGNPTLLWGRDEKHIAEMNTNRENARYLPGATFPDALVVNANLEEVVAASQDILVVVPSHAFAAMLQSLKPLLKPHQRIIWATKGLEPKTGRLLRDVAEEILGTDYPLAVLSGPTFAKEMVAGLPTAISLSSTDDTLSDEFAAKLHCAKSFRVYKNSDFTGVQLGGAVKNVIAIGAGLADGLGFGANARTALITRGLAELTRLGVKLGANPETFMGMAGLGDLVLTCTDNQSRNRRFGLALGQGKSVDVAIEEIGQVVEGYRNTEEVHVLSKKVGVEMPICEQIYAVLYHGKSPKEAALALLGRDLKNEA
;
A
#
# COMPACT_ATOMS: atom_id res chain seq x y z
N ASN A 1 14.30 -16.04 -6.97
CA ASN A 1 13.88 -16.96 -8.03
C ASN A 1 14.76 -16.89 -9.29
N GLY A 2 15.69 -15.91 -9.38
CA GLY A 2 16.59 -15.78 -10.53
C GLY A 2 15.91 -15.28 -11.81
N ASN A 3 14.71 -14.72 -11.74
CA ASN A 3 14.04 -14.15 -12.89
C ASN A 3 14.83 -12.92 -13.39
N PRO A 4 15.15 -12.82 -14.69
CA PRO A 4 15.71 -11.61 -15.26
C PRO A 4 14.79 -10.42 -14.99
N THR A 5 15.35 -9.36 -14.41
CA THR A 5 14.57 -8.20 -13.95
C THR A 5 15.26 -6.91 -14.36
N LEU A 6 14.52 -6.02 -14.99
CA LEU A 6 14.94 -4.65 -15.29
C LEU A 6 14.31 -3.70 -14.27
N LEU A 7 15.13 -2.91 -13.60
CA LEU A 7 14.67 -1.89 -12.66
C LEU A 7 14.84 -0.51 -13.29
N TRP A 8 13.75 0.19 -13.52
CA TRP A 8 13.74 1.58 -13.96
C TRP A 8 13.48 2.54 -12.79
N GLY A 9 14.08 3.69 -12.84
CA GLY A 9 13.78 4.83 -11.96
C GLY A 9 13.99 6.15 -12.67
N ARG A 10 13.23 7.18 -12.25
CA ARG A 10 13.21 8.51 -12.89
C ARG A 10 14.46 9.37 -12.61
N ASP A 11 15.20 9.07 -11.55
CA ASP A 11 16.39 9.82 -11.13
C ASP A 11 17.63 9.14 -11.71
N GLU A 12 18.13 9.67 -12.83
CA GLU A 12 19.29 9.10 -13.55
C GLU A 12 20.55 9.02 -12.69
N LYS A 13 20.76 10.00 -11.79
CA LYS A 13 21.93 9.98 -10.89
C LYS A 13 21.83 8.83 -9.92
N HIS A 14 20.64 8.64 -9.32
CA HIS A 14 20.40 7.52 -8.41
C HIS A 14 20.49 6.18 -9.14
N ILE A 15 20.02 6.09 -10.37
CA ILE A 15 20.19 4.90 -11.23
C ILE A 15 21.66 4.59 -11.48
N ALA A 16 22.49 5.61 -11.80
CA ALA A 16 23.92 5.44 -12.00
C ALA A 16 24.64 4.97 -10.72
N GLU A 17 24.29 5.53 -9.56
CA GLU A 17 24.77 5.09 -8.25
C GLU A 17 24.41 3.63 -7.97
N MET A 18 23.16 3.23 -8.21
CA MET A 18 22.69 1.85 -8.03
C MET A 18 23.44 0.86 -8.95
N ASN A 19 23.71 1.26 -10.19
CA ASN A 19 24.50 0.43 -11.12
C ASN A 19 25.93 0.25 -10.63
N THR A 20 26.59 1.31 -10.19
CA THR A 20 27.98 1.28 -9.73
C THR A 20 28.12 0.44 -8.46
N ASN A 21 27.22 0.66 -7.50
CA ASN A 21 27.32 0.03 -6.18
C ASN A 21 26.63 -1.34 -6.11
N ARG A 22 25.85 -1.72 -7.13
CA ARG A 22 25.00 -2.92 -7.13
C ARG A 22 24.09 -2.98 -5.91
N GLU A 23 23.55 -1.82 -5.47
CA GLU A 23 22.79 -1.65 -4.24
C GLU A 23 21.90 -0.42 -4.33
N ASN A 24 20.73 -0.45 -3.68
CA ASN A 24 19.91 0.74 -3.43
C ASN A 24 20.20 1.27 -2.02
N ALA A 25 21.38 1.82 -1.80
CA ALA A 25 21.83 2.28 -0.48
C ALA A 25 20.91 3.33 0.16
N ARG A 26 20.23 4.15 -0.66
CA ARG A 26 19.32 5.20 -0.19
C ARG A 26 18.08 4.65 0.52
N TYR A 27 17.48 3.58 0.02
CA TYR A 27 16.21 3.05 0.51
C TYR A 27 16.33 1.68 1.15
N LEU A 28 17.35 0.91 0.78
CA LEU A 28 17.53 -0.47 1.21
C LEU A 28 19.02 -0.78 1.40
N PRO A 29 19.70 -0.10 2.33
CA PRO A 29 21.14 -0.26 2.55
C PRO A 29 21.50 -1.69 2.96
N GLY A 30 22.64 -2.17 2.44
CA GLY A 30 23.16 -3.51 2.74
C GLY A 30 22.54 -4.63 1.90
N ALA A 31 21.67 -4.32 0.93
CA ALA A 31 21.03 -5.29 0.06
C ALA A 31 21.67 -5.27 -1.33
N THR A 32 22.65 -6.14 -1.57
CA THR A 32 23.30 -6.28 -2.87
C THR A 32 22.35 -6.85 -3.93
N PHE A 33 22.33 -6.25 -5.10
CA PHE A 33 21.50 -6.72 -6.21
C PHE A 33 21.96 -8.09 -6.71
N PRO A 34 21.04 -9.03 -6.94
CA PRO A 34 21.37 -10.30 -7.60
C PRO A 34 21.79 -10.05 -9.05
N ASP A 35 22.56 -10.97 -9.63
CA ASP A 35 23.08 -10.84 -11.00
C ASP A 35 21.96 -10.69 -12.05
N ALA A 36 20.82 -11.32 -11.80
CA ALA A 36 19.63 -11.24 -12.67
C ALA A 36 18.94 -9.87 -12.66
N LEU A 37 19.32 -8.92 -11.77
CA LEU A 37 18.75 -7.58 -11.71
C LEU A 37 19.69 -6.58 -12.38
N VAL A 38 19.18 -5.92 -13.41
CA VAL A 38 19.87 -4.85 -14.16
C VAL A 38 19.08 -3.55 -13.97
N VAL A 39 19.79 -2.45 -13.68
CA VAL A 39 19.20 -1.12 -13.50
C VAL A 39 19.39 -0.31 -14.77
N ASN A 40 18.31 0.34 -15.25
CA ASN A 40 18.34 1.13 -16.48
C ASN A 40 17.49 2.42 -16.31
N ALA A 41 18.04 3.56 -16.73
CA ALA A 41 17.35 4.85 -16.69
C ALA A 41 16.40 5.06 -17.90
N ASN A 42 16.55 4.30 -18.97
CA ASN A 42 15.75 4.42 -20.18
C ASN A 42 14.43 3.63 -20.05
N LEU A 43 13.32 4.35 -19.90
CA LEU A 43 12.00 3.73 -19.75
C LEU A 43 11.58 2.93 -20.99
N GLU A 44 11.85 3.45 -22.18
CA GLU A 44 11.48 2.82 -23.46
C GLU A 44 12.15 1.46 -23.61
N GLU A 45 13.46 1.38 -23.32
CA GLU A 45 14.23 0.13 -23.36
C GLU A 45 13.69 -0.89 -22.35
N VAL A 46 13.43 -0.45 -21.12
CA VAL A 46 12.90 -1.33 -20.07
C VAL A 46 11.52 -1.87 -20.46
N VAL A 47 10.62 -1.01 -20.95
CA VAL A 47 9.29 -1.44 -21.40
C VAL A 47 9.40 -2.37 -22.60
N ALA A 48 10.21 -2.02 -23.62
CA ALA A 48 10.33 -2.81 -24.84
C ALA A 48 10.86 -4.24 -24.59
N ALA A 49 11.67 -4.42 -23.55
CA ALA A 49 12.29 -5.71 -23.18
C ALA A 49 11.46 -6.53 -22.18
N SER A 50 10.35 -5.99 -21.65
CA SER A 50 9.55 -6.62 -20.58
C SER A 50 8.21 -7.11 -21.10
N GLN A 51 7.76 -8.27 -20.63
CA GLN A 51 6.39 -8.76 -20.79
C GLN A 51 5.51 -8.29 -19.63
N ASP A 52 6.01 -8.44 -18.41
CA ASP A 52 5.32 -8.06 -17.18
C ASP A 52 5.94 -6.77 -16.64
N ILE A 53 5.12 -5.75 -16.47
CA ILE A 53 5.56 -4.43 -15.99
C ILE A 53 4.98 -4.23 -14.59
N LEU A 54 5.84 -4.34 -13.56
CA LEU A 54 5.47 -4.15 -12.17
C LEU A 54 5.66 -2.68 -11.74
N VAL A 55 4.56 -1.98 -11.52
CA VAL A 55 4.52 -0.58 -11.06
C VAL A 55 4.56 -0.54 -9.54
N VAL A 56 5.58 0.12 -8.97
CA VAL A 56 5.78 0.24 -7.51
C VAL A 56 5.97 1.69 -7.06
N VAL A 57 5.39 2.61 -7.79
CA VAL A 57 5.43 4.04 -7.46
C VAL A 57 4.43 4.40 -6.35
N PRO A 58 4.61 5.53 -5.65
CA PRO A 58 3.58 6.06 -4.74
C PRO A 58 2.24 6.29 -5.44
N SER A 59 1.12 6.17 -4.69
CA SER A 59 -0.24 6.26 -5.27
C SER A 59 -0.48 7.55 -6.06
N HIS A 60 0.04 8.67 -5.59
CA HIS A 60 -0.10 9.96 -6.29
C HIS A 60 0.65 10.03 -7.63
N ALA A 61 1.61 9.16 -7.89
CA ALA A 61 2.35 9.10 -9.14
C ALA A 61 1.81 8.01 -10.09
N PHE A 62 0.83 7.22 -9.66
CA PHE A 62 0.37 6.04 -10.40
C PHE A 62 -0.24 6.41 -11.76
N ALA A 63 -1.19 7.35 -11.80
CA ALA A 63 -1.82 7.79 -13.06
C ALA A 63 -0.80 8.34 -14.05
N ALA A 64 0.10 9.24 -13.60
CA ALA A 64 1.15 9.79 -14.45
C ALA A 64 2.11 8.71 -14.98
N MET A 65 2.44 7.70 -14.15
CA MET A 65 3.25 6.56 -14.59
C MET A 65 2.55 5.76 -15.69
N LEU A 66 1.27 5.45 -15.53
CA LEU A 66 0.50 4.75 -16.57
C LEU A 66 0.37 5.57 -17.86
N GLN A 67 0.19 6.89 -17.76
CA GLN A 67 0.17 7.78 -18.93
C GLN A 67 1.52 7.76 -19.67
N SER A 68 2.63 7.69 -18.95
CA SER A 68 3.97 7.57 -19.56
C SER A 68 4.21 6.19 -20.18
N LEU A 69 3.65 5.13 -19.60
CA LEU A 69 3.76 3.76 -20.12
C LEU A 69 2.91 3.55 -21.37
N LYS A 70 1.68 4.09 -21.39
CA LYS A 70 0.68 3.83 -22.44
C LYS A 70 1.22 3.88 -23.87
N PRO A 71 1.94 4.95 -24.30
CA PRO A 71 2.46 5.04 -25.68
C PRO A 71 3.57 4.02 -26.00
N LEU A 72 4.18 3.41 -24.98
CA LEU A 72 5.27 2.45 -25.10
C LEU A 72 4.79 1.00 -25.09
N LEU A 73 3.56 0.77 -24.61
CA LEU A 73 3.03 -0.58 -24.41
C LEU A 73 2.70 -1.28 -25.73
N LYS A 74 3.00 -2.58 -25.77
CA LYS A 74 2.62 -3.52 -26.84
C LYS A 74 1.46 -4.41 -26.40
N PRO A 75 0.64 -4.93 -27.33
CA PRO A 75 -0.59 -5.68 -27.00
C PRO A 75 -0.41 -6.90 -26.08
N HIS A 76 0.78 -7.49 -26.05
CA HIS A 76 1.08 -8.68 -25.23
C HIS A 76 1.66 -8.35 -23.85
N GLN A 77 1.90 -7.08 -23.55
CA GLN A 77 2.44 -6.66 -22.26
C GLN A 77 1.33 -6.52 -21.23
N ARG A 78 1.65 -6.70 -19.97
CA ARG A 78 0.71 -6.78 -18.85
C ARG A 78 1.17 -5.83 -17.75
N ILE A 79 0.21 -5.16 -17.11
CA ILE A 79 0.48 -4.22 -16.02
C ILE A 79 0.11 -4.86 -14.68
N ILE A 80 1.06 -4.90 -13.80
CA ILE A 80 0.92 -5.34 -12.41
C ILE A 80 1.30 -4.16 -11.52
N TRP A 81 0.70 -4.03 -10.35
CA TRP A 81 1.18 -3.04 -9.37
C TRP A 81 1.19 -3.55 -7.93
N ALA A 82 2.10 -3.01 -7.15
CA ALA A 82 2.15 -3.16 -5.70
C ALA A 82 1.95 -1.80 -4.99
N THR A 83 1.56 -0.77 -5.74
CA THR A 83 1.17 0.54 -5.23
C THR A 83 -0.03 0.39 -4.31
N LYS A 84 0.07 0.95 -3.11
CA LYS A 84 -0.98 0.90 -2.08
C LYS A 84 -1.55 2.29 -1.87
N GLY A 85 -2.83 2.48 -2.16
CA GLY A 85 -3.49 3.77 -2.03
C GLY A 85 -4.66 3.90 -3.01
N LEU A 86 -5.18 5.12 -3.08
CA LEU A 86 -6.27 5.52 -3.96
C LEU A 86 -5.81 6.68 -4.84
N GLU A 87 -6.61 7.07 -5.81
CA GLU A 87 -6.32 8.24 -6.63
C GLU A 87 -6.45 9.51 -5.79
N PRO A 88 -5.47 10.41 -5.84
CA PRO A 88 -5.52 11.68 -5.12
C PRO A 88 -6.78 12.49 -5.44
N LYS A 89 -7.32 13.15 -4.43
CA LYS A 89 -8.50 14.05 -4.49
C LYS A 89 -9.83 13.38 -4.81
N THR A 90 -9.87 12.32 -5.58
CA THR A 90 -11.10 11.65 -6.01
C THR A 90 -11.46 10.43 -5.17
N GLY A 91 -10.44 9.81 -4.52
CA GLY A 91 -10.59 8.56 -3.78
C GLY A 91 -10.94 7.35 -4.65
N ARG A 92 -10.79 7.42 -5.98
CA ARG A 92 -11.06 6.27 -6.86
C ARG A 92 -10.06 5.15 -6.63
N LEU A 93 -10.49 3.93 -6.89
CA LEU A 93 -9.61 2.77 -6.90
C LEU A 93 -8.58 2.89 -8.04
N LEU A 94 -7.36 2.44 -7.83
CA LEU A 94 -6.31 2.50 -8.86
C LEU A 94 -6.66 1.65 -10.07
N ARG A 95 -7.49 0.60 -9.91
CA ARG A 95 -8.04 -0.16 -11.02
C ARG A 95 -8.84 0.73 -11.96
N ASP A 96 -9.77 1.54 -11.43
CA ASP A 96 -10.63 2.42 -12.26
C ASP A 96 -9.77 3.41 -13.06
N VAL A 97 -8.69 3.91 -12.44
CA VAL A 97 -7.72 4.79 -13.10
C VAL A 97 -6.95 4.06 -14.19
N ALA A 98 -6.54 2.82 -13.94
CA ALA A 98 -5.82 2.01 -14.93
C ALA A 98 -6.72 1.65 -16.13
N GLU A 99 -7.97 1.26 -15.91
CA GLU A 99 -8.96 0.97 -16.95
C GLU A 99 -9.29 2.21 -17.80
N GLU A 100 -9.40 3.39 -17.18
CA GLU A 100 -9.60 4.66 -17.90
C GLU A 100 -8.42 4.99 -18.82
N ILE A 101 -7.19 4.76 -18.37
CA ILE A 101 -6.00 5.10 -19.13
C ILE A 101 -5.70 4.04 -20.19
N LEU A 102 -5.75 2.76 -19.86
CA LEU A 102 -5.27 1.66 -20.70
C LEU A 102 -6.38 0.97 -21.51
N GLY A 103 -7.63 1.06 -21.06
CA GLY A 103 -8.78 0.33 -21.56
C GLY A 103 -9.21 -0.80 -20.61
N THR A 104 -10.51 -1.14 -20.64
CA THR A 104 -11.12 -2.14 -19.75
C THR A 104 -10.68 -3.57 -20.04
N ASP A 105 -10.24 -3.85 -21.25
CA ASP A 105 -9.81 -5.17 -21.68
C ASP A 105 -8.31 -5.43 -21.46
N TYR A 106 -7.59 -4.44 -20.90
CA TYR A 106 -6.16 -4.58 -20.66
C TYR A 106 -5.90 -5.49 -19.46
N PRO A 107 -5.01 -6.51 -19.57
CA PRO A 107 -4.73 -7.42 -18.46
C PRO A 107 -4.04 -6.67 -17.30
N LEU A 108 -4.70 -6.64 -16.15
CA LEU A 108 -4.27 -5.94 -14.95
C LEU A 108 -4.11 -6.91 -13.78
N ALA A 109 -3.14 -6.65 -12.90
CA ALA A 109 -3.03 -7.37 -11.64
C ALA A 109 -2.56 -6.45 -10.50
N VAL A 110 -2.94 -6.80 -9.27
CA VAL A 110 -2.52 -6.10 -8.05
C VAL A 110 -1.92 -7.07 -7.05
N LEU A 111 -0.84 -6.62 -6.41
CA LEU A 111 -0.19 -7.28 -5.30
C LEU A 111 -0.42 -6.50 -4.00
N SER A 112 -0.89 -7.17 -2.95
CA SER A 112 -1.02 -6.56 -1.63
C SER A 112 -0.85 -7.60 -0.52
N GLY A 113 -0.21 -7.20 0.58
CA GLY A 113 0.04 -8.08 1.73
C GLY A 113 1.17 -7.59 2.62
N PRO A 114 1.50 -8.35 3.68
CA PRO A 114 2.53 -8.01 4.66
C PRO A 114 3.93 -8.21 4.05
N THR A 115 4.52 -7.16 3.51
CA THR A 115 5.74 -7.22 2.69
C THR A 115 6.72 -6.09 3.02
N PHE A 116 7.34 -6.13 4.19
CA PHE A 116 8.44 -5.20 4.49
C PHE A 116 9.67 -5.52 3.64
N ALA A 117 10.15 -4.52 2.91
CA ALA A 117 11.24 -4.70 1.96
C ALA A 117 12.52 -5.25 2.59
N LYS A 118 12.86 -4.83 3.81
CA LYS A 118 14.04 -5.34 4.53
C LYS A 118 13.97 -6.83 4.80
N GLU A 119 12.80 -7.34 5.13
CA GLU A 119 12.59 -8.77 5.39
C GLU A 119 12.63 -9.57 4.08
N MET A 120 12.01 -9.06 3.03
CA MET A 120 12.03 -9.72 1.72
C MET A 120 13.45 -9.88 1.18
N VAL A 121 14.30 -8.83 1.24
CA VAL A 121 15.69 -8.92 0.75
C VAL A 121 16.58 -9.76 1.64
N ALA A 122 16.26 -9.89 2.93
CA ALA A 122 16.91 -10.80 3.85
C ALA A 122 16.49 -12.27 3.62
N GLY A 123 15.55 -12.52 2.68
CA GLY A 123 15.07 -13.86 2.37
C GLY A 123 14.16 -14.46 3.45
N LEU A 124 13.61 -13.63 4.33
CA LEU A 124 12.69 -14.09 5.38
C LEU A 124 11.34 -14.51 4.78
N PRO A 125 10.66 -15.48 5.39
CA PRO A 125 9.37 -15.96 4.91
C PRO A 125 8.34 -14.83 4.80
N THR A 126 7.78 -14.65 3.61
CA THR A 126 6.83 -13.61 3.28
C THR A 126 5.66 -14.19 2.49
N ALA A 127 4.47 -13.67 2.68
CA ALA A 127 3.28 -14.05 1.94
C ALA A 127 2.57 -12.81 1.38
N ILE A 128 2.01 -12.94 0.16
CA ILE A 128 1.31 -11.85 -0.52
C ILE A 128 0.06 -12.37 -1.23
N SER A 129 -0.96 -11.52 -1.36
CA SER A 129 -2.11 -11.77 -2.25
C SER A 129 -1.86 -11.17 -3.63
N LEU A 130 -2.24 -11.92 -4.65
CA LEU A 130 -2.29 -11.50 -6.04
C LEU A 130 -3.73 -11.58 -6.55
N SER A 131 -4.27 -10.49 -7.07
CA SER A 131 -5.53 -10.49 -7.80
C SER A 131 -5.33 -9.97 -9.21
N SER A 132 -6.04 -10.55 -10.19
CA SER A 132 -5.91 -10.19 -11.61
C SER A 132 -7.27 -10.14 -12.29
N THR A 133 -7.36 -9.35 -13.37
CA THR A 133 -8.48 -9.36 -14.32
C THR A 133 -8.38 -10.46 -15.36
N ASP A 134 -7.25 -11.16 -15.41
CA ASP A 134 -6.93 -12.20 -16.38
C ASP A 134 -6.32 -13.43 -15.67
N ASP A 135 -6.91 -14.62 -15.87
CA ASP A 135 -6.49 -15.84 -15.19
C ASP A 135 -5.09 -16.30 -15.64
N THR A 136 -4.74 -16.11 -16.92
CA THR A 136 -3.43 -16.47 -17.45
C THR A 136 -2.34 -15.60 -16.81
N LEU A 137 -2.57 -14.29 -16.72
CA LEU A 137 -1.70 -13.38 -16.00
C LEU A 137 -1.54 -13.81 -14.52
N SER A 138 -2.66 -14.13 -13.86
CA SER A 138 -2.66 -14.57 -12.46
C SER A 138 -1.77 -15.79 -12.27
N ASP A 139 -1.93 -16.84 -13.10
CA ASP A 139 -1.20 -18.09 -12.98
C ASP A 139 0.29 -17.94 -13.27
N GLU A 140 0.63 -17.32 -14.39
CA GLU A 140 1.99 -17.13 -14.82
C GLU A 140 2.78 -16.20 -13.87
N PHE A 141 2.16 -15.10 -13.44
CA PHE A 141 2.84 -14.16 -12.57
C PHE A 141 2.98 -14.69 -11.15
N ALA A 142 1.97 -15.41 -10.63
CA ALA A 142 2.08 -16.13 -9.37
C ALA A 142 3.26 -17.14 -9.41
N ALA A 143 3.38 -17.92 -10.48
CA ALA A 143 4.47 -18.88 -10.65
C ALA A 143 5.86 -18.20 -10.69
N LYS A 144 5.99 -17.04 -11.35
CA LYS A 144 7.23 -16.24 -11.40
C LYS A 144 7.65 -15.73 -10.02
N LEU A 145 6.70 -15.29 -9.20
CA LEU A 145 6.97 -14.75 -7.87
C LEU A 145 7.15 -15.82 -6.80
N HIS A 146 6.39 -16.91 -6.89
CA HIS A 146 6.35 -17.93 -5.84
C HIS A 146 7.74 -18.57 -5.64
N CYS A 147 8.18 -18.60 -4.37
CA CYS A 147 9.39 -19.28 -3.93
C CYS A 147 9.07 -20.14 -2.71
N ALA A 148 9.17 -21.45 -2.85
CA ALA A 148 8.84 -22.39 -1.80
C ALA A 148 9.60 -22.15 -0.48
N LYS A 149 10.79 -21.52 -0.56
CA LYS A 149 11.64 -21.26 0.61
C LYS A 149 11.25 -19.99 1.38
N SER A 150 10.81 -18.93 0.68
CA SER A 150 10.72 -17.61 1.31
C SER A 150 9.58 -16.72 0.83
N PHE A 151 8.95 -17.00 -0.31
CA PHE A 151 7.92 -16.10 -0.84
C PHE A 151 6.68 -16.85 -1.34
N ARG A 152 5.58 -16.72 -0.60
CA ARG A 152 4.34 -17.42 -0.89
C ARG A 152 3.32 -16.49 -1.52
N VAL A 153 2.76 -16.87 -2.68
CA VAL A 153 1.73 -16.10 -3.37
C VAL A 153 0.39 -16.82 -3.22
N TYR A 154 -0.63 -16.08 -2.78
CA TYR A 154 -2.01 -16.53 -2.71
C TYR A 154 -2.83 -15.79 -3.77
N LYS A 155 -3.43 -16.53 -4.71
CA LYS A 155 -4.34 -15.95 -5.68
C LYS A 155 -5.67 -15.62 -5.01
N ASN A 156 -6.26 -14.49 -5.38
CA ASN A 156 -7.55 -14.02 -4.89
C ASN A 156 -8.32 -13.38 -6.05
N SER A 157 -9.57 -13.77 -6.24
CA SER A 157 -10.41 -13.24 -7.33
C SER A 157 -10.99 -11.85 -7.03
N ASP A 158 -10.94 -11.40 -5.77
CA ASP A 158 -11.48 -10.11 -5.33
C ASP A 158 -10.47 -8.98 -5.53
N PHE A 159 -10.42 -8.43 -6.72
CA PHE A 159 -9.52 -7.33 -7.05
C PHE A 159 -9.76 -6.07 -6.20
N THR A 160 -11.04 -5.74 -5.95
CA THR A 160 -11.45 -4.59 -5.15
C THR A 160 -10.96 -4.72 -3.71
N GLY A 161 -11.20 -5.87 -3.08
CA GLY A 161 -10.79 -6.11 -1.69
C GLY A 161 -9.28 -6.10 -1.51
N VAL A 162 -8.54 -6.73 -2.44
CA VAL A 162 -7.07 -6.79 -2.35
C VAL A 162 -6.43 -5.40 -2.44
N GLN A 163 -6.87 -4.53 -3.35
CA GLN A 163 -6.32 -3.18 -3.44
C GLN A 163 -6.76 -2.26 -2.30
N LEU A 164 -8.03 -2.37 -1.87
CA LEU A 164 -8.59 -1.52 -0.81
C LEU A 164 -7.93 -1.80 0.55
N GLY A 165 -7.66 -3.07 0.85
CA GLY A 165 -6.94 -3.47 2.07
C GLY A 165 -5.61 -2.74 2.21
N GLY A 166 -4.82 -2.69 1.13
CA GLY A 166 -3.54 -2.00 1.10
C GLY A 166 -3.63 -0.48 1.29
N ALA A 167 -4.72 0.16 0.87
CA ALA A 167 -4.93 1.60 1.01
C ALA A 167 -5.36 1.99 2.42
N VAL A 168 -6.44 1.39 2.93
CA VAL A 168 -7.07 1.78 4.22
C VAL A 168 -6.18 1.42 5.42
N LYS A 169 -5.45 0.30 5.37
CA LYS A 169 -4.54 -0.09 6.46
C LYS A 169 -3.54 1.00 6.85
N ASN A 170 -3.09 1.80 5.88
CA ASN A 170 -2.13 2.86 6.11
C ASN A 170 -2.70 3.96 7.02
N VAL A 171 -3.99 4.26 6.87
CA VAL A 171 -4.72 5.20 7.74
C VAL A 171 -4.83 4.64 9.16
N ILE A 172 -5.26 3.38 9.28
CA ILE A 172 -5.42 2.73 10.59
C ILE A 172 -4.07 2.64 11.31
N ALA A 173 -2.97 2.41 10.57
CA ALA A 173 -1.63 2.38 11.15
C ALA A 173 -1.18 3.73 11.74
N ILE A 174 -1.60 4.86 11.15
CA ILE A 174 -1.41 6.18 11.76
C ILE A 174 -2.16 6.24 13.10
N GLY A 175 -3.42 5.79 13.13
CA GLY A 175 -4.21 5.74 14.36
C GLY A 175 -3.58 4.86 15.44
N ALA A 176 -3.03 3.70 15.07
CA ALA A 176 -2.32 2.83 15.99
C ALA A 176 -1.06 3.52 16.58
N GLY A 177 -0.31 4.23 15.74
CA GLY A 177 0.82 5.04 16.18
C GLY A 177 0.39 6.18 17.11
N LEU A 178 -0.70 6.90 16.79
CA LEU A 178 -1.28 7.94 17.63
C LEU A 178 -1.63 7.42 19.04
N ALA A 179 -2.30 6.26 19.11
CA ALA A 179 -2.67 5.64 20.38
C ALA A 179 -1.43 5.28 21.22
N ASP A 180 -0.40 4.71 20.60
CA ASP A 180 0.85 4.39 21.28
C ASP A 180 1.59 5.67 21.74
N GLY A 181 1.60 6.73 20.93
CA GLY A 181 2.20 8.03 21.26
C GLY A 181 1.52 8.73 22.42
N LEU A 182 0.21 8.55 22.58
CA LEU A 182 -0.57 9.01 23.73
C LEU A 182 -0.39 8.14 24.99
N GLY A 183 0.32 7.01 24.89
CA GLY A 183 0.56 6.10 26.02
C GLY A 183 -0.62 5.15 26.33
N PHE A 184 -1.52 4.89 25.40
CA PHE A 184 -2.72 4.07 25.65
C PHE A 184 -2.43 2.58 25.75
N GLY A 185 -1.30 2.08 25.24
CA GLY A 185 -0.86 0.70 25.39
C GLY A 185 -1.52 -0.30 24.41
N ALA A 186 -1.16 -1.58 24.61
CA ALA A 186 -1.49 -2.65 23.67
C ALA A 186 -3.00 -2.95 23.54
N ASN A 187 -3.76 -2.85 24.63
CA ASN A 187 -5.21 -3.11 24.59
C ASN A 187 -5.92 -2.12 23.66
N ALA A 188 -5.62 -0.82 23.78
CA ALA A 188 -6.21 0.21 22.92
C ALA A 188 -5.78 0.05 21.47
N ARG A 189 -4.51 -0.26 21.20
CA ARG A 189 -4.01 -0.56 19.86
C ARG A 189 -4.73 -1.76 19.24
N THR A 190 -4.90 -2.85 19.99
CA THR A 190 -5.62 -4.04 19.51
C THR A 190 -7.08 -3.74 19.19
N ALA A 191 -7.78 -3.01 20.08
CA ALA A 191 -9.15 -2.58 19.84
C ALA A 191 -9.26 -1.72 18.58
N LEU A 192 -8.31 -0.79 18.37
CA LEU A 192 -8.27 0.07 17.18
C LEU A 192 -8.03 -0.76 15.90
N ILE A 193 -7.14 -1.74 15.91
CA ILE A 193 -6.92 -2.65 14.78
C ILE A 193 -8.20 -3.43 14.45
N THR A 194 -8.85 -4.03 15.46
CA THR A 194 -10.09 -4.80 15.29
C THR A 194 -11.21 -3.93 14.71
N ARG A 195 -11.42 -2.74 15.28
CA ARG A 195 -12.46 -1.82 14.80
C ARG A 195 -12.10 -1.20 13.44
N GLY A 196 -10.83 -0.93 13.19
CA GLY A 196 -10.34 -0.48 11.90
C GLY A 196 -10.55 -1.51 10.79
N LEU A 197 -10.35 -2.80 11.09
CA LEU A 197 -10.67 -3.89 10.17
C LEU A 197 -12.17 -3.93 9.84
N ALA A 198 -13.04 -3.71 10.84
CA ALA A 198 -14.48 -3.63 10.61
C ALA A 198 -14.88 -2.42 9.74
N GLU A 199 -14.21 -1.26 9.88
CA GLU A 199 -14.42 -0.10 8.99
C GLU A 199 -13.99 -0.42 7.55
N LEU A 200 -12.79 -1.00 7.39
CA LEU A 200 -12.28 -1.45 6.10
C LEU A 200 -13.24 -2.43 5.43
N THR A 201 -13.73 -3.43 6.17
CA THR A 201 -14.68 -4.44 5.65
C THR A 201 -15.99 -3.79 5.19
N ARG A 202 -16.57 -2.87 5.99
CA ARG A 202 -17.80 -2.15 5.60
C ARG A 202 -17.60 -1.35 4.31
N LEU A 203 -16.51 -0.61 4.19
CA LEU A 203 -16.19 0.13 2.98
C LEU A 203 -16.04 -0.81 1.78
N GLY A 204 -15.31 -1.91 1.97
CA GLY A 204 -15.07 -2.90 0.90
C GLY A 204 -16.35 -3.57 0.43
N VAL A 205 -17.19 -4.04 1.33
CA VAL A 205 -18.49 -4.65 1.00
C VAL A 205 -19.39 -3.66 0.24
N LYS A 206 -19.38 -2.37 0.65
CA LYS A 206 -20.12 -1.33 -0.07
C LYS A 206 -19.63 -1.12 -1.51
N LEU A 207 -18.35 -1.42 -1.77
CA LEU A 207 -17.72 -1.34 -3.09
C LEU A 207 -17.77 -2.68 -3.85
N GLY A 208 -18.46 -3.69 -3.31
CA GLY A 208 -18.63 -5.00 -3.95
C GLY A 208 -17.51 -6.01 -3.65
N ALA A 209 -16.64 -5.72 -2.68
CA ALA A 209 -15.62 -6.66 -2.25
C ALA A 209 -16.18 -7.79 -1.38
N ASN A 210 -15.52 -8.95 -1.41
CA ASN A 210 -15.84 -10.06 -0.54
C ASN A 210 -15.30 -9.80 0.88
N PRO A 211 -16.13 -9.85 1.94
CA PRO A 211 -15.68 -9.65 3.33
C PRO A 211 -14.58 -10.63 3.75
N GLU A 212 -14.56 -11.85 3.24
CA GLU A 212 -13.52 -12.85 3.55
C GLU A 212 -12.12 -12.40 3.07
N THR A 213 -12.03 -11.60 2.01
CA THR A 213 -10.76 -11.04 1.51
C THR A 213 -10.04 -10.24 2.60
N PHE A 214 -10.80 -9.54 3.45
CA PHE A 214 -10.23 -8.72 4.52
C PHE A 214 -9.70 -9.53 5.70
N MET A 215 -10.05 -10.81 5.81
CA MET A 215 -9.47 -11.74 6.80
C MET A 215 -8.15 -12.37 6.31
N GLY A 216 -7.78 -12.12 5.05
CA GLY A 216 -6.57 -12.64 4.40
C GLY A 216 -5.34 -11.72 4.51
N MET A 217 -4.34 -12.02 3.65
CA MET A 217 -3.05 -11.31 3.63
C MET A 217 -3.17 -9.83 3.29
N ALA A 218 -4.02 -9.47 2.32
CA ALA A 218 -4.22 -8.08 1.90
C ALA A 218 -5.02 -7.24 2.90
N GLY A 219 -5.79 -7.88 3.78
CA GLY A 219 -6.57 -7.24 4.86
C GLY A 219 -5.87 -7.34 6.22
N LEU A 220 -6.34 -8.29 7.06
CA LEU A 220 -5.87 -8.47 8.44
C LEU A 220 -4.35 -8.65 8.53
N GLY A 221 -3.76 -9.46 7.65
CA GLY A 221 -2.31 -9.73 7.69
C GLY A 221 -1.48 -8.46 7.55
N ASP A 222 -1.74 -7.66 6.50
CA ASP A 222 -1.01 -6.41 6.24
C ASP A 222 -1.37 -5.31 7.24
N LEU A 223 -2.60 -5.30 7.75
CA LEU A 223 -3.06 -4.37 8.77
C LEU A 223 -2.33 -4.59 10.10
N VAL A 224 -2.31 -5.82 10.60
CA VAL A 224 -1.64 -6.16 11.86
C VAL A 224 -0.16 -5.83 11.78
N LEU A 225 0.54 -6.29 10.73
CA LEU A 225 1.95 -6.00 10.53
C LEU A 225 2.22 -4.49 10.55
N THR A 226 1.43 -3.73 9.79
CA THR A 226 1.65 -2.28 9.63
C THR A 226 1.35 -1.49 10.91
N CYS A 227 0.40 -1.95 11.73
CA CYS A 227 0.01 -1.31 12.99
C CYS A 227 0.90 -1.67 14.18
N THR A 228 1.68 -2.76 14.11
CA THR A 228 2.41 -3.27 15.28
C THR A 228 3.93 -3.14 15.16
N ASP A 229 4.47 -2.99 13.96
CA ASP A 229 5.91 -2.94 13.73
C ASP A 229 6.42 -1.53 13.39
N ASN A 230 7.58 -1.17 13.95
CA ASN A 230 8.24 0.13 13.72
C ASN A 230 8.91 0.27 12.35
N GLN A 231 8.97 -0.76 11.52
CA GLN A 231 9.33 -0.60 10.12
C GLN A 231 8.25 0.21 9.37
N SER A 232 7.00 0.21 9.88
CA SER A 232 5.90 0.99 9.31
C SER A 232 6.13 2.50 9.47
N ARG A 233 6.35 3.19 8.37
CA ARG A 233 6.44 4.67 8.32
C ARG A 233 5.15 5.32 8.83
N ASN A 234 3.98 4.77 8.47
CA ASN A 234 2.68 5.29 8.87
C ASN A 234 2.51 5.19 10.38
N ARG A 235 2.89 4.06 10.99
CA ARG A 235 2.85 3.89 12.44
C ARG A 235 3.81 4.85 13.16
N ARG A 236 5.05 4.97 12.68
CA ARG A 236 6.03 5.93 13.26
C ARG A 236 5.56 7.38 13.13
N PHE A 237 4.95 7.73 12.01
CA PHE A 237 4.34 9.05 11.81
C PHE A 237 3.24 9.33 12.84
N GLY A 238 2.30 8.39 13.01
CA GLY A 238 1.25 8.50 14.04
C GLY A 238 1.83 8.59 15.46
N LEU A 239 2.87 7.80 15.77
CA LEU A 239 3.55 7.83 17.05
C LEU A 239 4.12 9.23 17.36
N ALA A 240 4.79 9.85 16.40
CA ALA A 240 5.33 11.20 16.53
C ALA A 240 4.24 12.25 16.80
N LEU A 241 3.12 12.16 16.09
CA LEU A 241 1.95 13.04 16.31
C LEU A 241 1.34 12.82 17.71
N GLY A 242 1.20 11.58 18.16
CA GLY A 242 0.70 11.23 19.50
C GLY A 242 1.60 11.76 20.62
N GLN A 243 2.89 11.90 20.35
CA GLN A 243 3.89 12.51 21.24
C GLN A 243 3.88 14.04 21.19
N GLY A 244 2.99 14.66 20.41
CA GLY A 244 2.82 16.12 20.35
C GLY A 244 3.62 16.82 19.25
N LYS A 245 4.26 16.09 18.31
CA LYS A 245 4.92 16.72 17.16
C LYS A 245 3.90 17.21 16.14
N SER A 246 4.22 18.28 15.43
CA SER A 246 3.39 18.74 14.31
C SER A 246 3.51 17.77 13.11
N VAL A 247 2.56 17.87 12.19
CA VAL A 247 2.54 17.07 10.95
C VAL A 247 3.84 17.28 10.15
N ASP A 248 4.27 18.53 9.99
CA ASP A 248 5.46 18.86 9.19
C ASP A 248 6.73 18.28 9.80
N VAL A 249 6.92 18.42 11.11
CA VAL A 249 8.06 17.85 11.84
C VAL A 249 8.07 16.33 11.74
N ALA A 250 6.92 15.69 11.90
CA ALA A 250 6.82 14.24 11.82
C ALA A 250 7.13 13.70 10.41
N ILE A 251 6.71 14.41 9.35
CA ILE A 251 7.03 14.05 7.95
C ILE A 251 8.54 14.22 7.70
N GLU A 252 9.14 15.32 8.15
CA GLU A 252 10.57 15.57 8.00
C GLU A 252 11.42 14.49 8.67
N GLU A 253 11.09 14.11 9.89
CA GLU A 253 11.80 13.04 10.62
C GLU A 253 11.70 11.66 9.96
N ILE A 254 10.56 11.36 9.31
CA ILE A 254 10.43 10.12 8.53
C ILE A 254 11.35 10.14 7.31
N GLY A 255 11.54 11.29 6.67
CA GLY A 255 12.46 11.50 5.54
C GLY A 255 12.07 10.74 4.26
N GLN A 256 10.88 10.13 4.24
CA GLN A 256 10.34 9.36 3.12
C GLN A 256 8.83 9.58 3.02
N VAL A 257 8.23 9.20 1.89
CA VAL A 257 6.79 9.31 1.68
C VAL A 257 6.01 8.52 2.74
N VAL A 258 5.09 9.21 3.41
CA VAL A 258 4.10 8.64 4.33
C VAL A 258 2.78 8.50 3.55
N GLU A 259 2.56 7.33 2.93
CA GLU A 259 1.36 7.10 2.11
C GLU A 259 0.07 7.33 2.90
N GLY A 260 0.02 6.92 4.16
CA GLY A 260 -1.15 7.06 5.01
C GLY A 260 -1.60 8.50 5.23
N TYR A 261 -0.68 9.49 5.15
CA TYR A 261 -1.06 10.89 5.21
C TYR A 261 -2.04 11.24 4.08
N ARG A 262 -1.70 10.94 2.84
CA ARG A 262 -2.57 11.17 1.67
C ARG A 262 -3.77 10.23 1.65
N ASN A 263 -3.54 8.93 1.92
CA ASN A 263 -4.63 7.95 1.94
C ASN A 263 -5.74 8.33 2.92
N THR A 264 -5.44 9.08 3.98
CA THR A 264 -6.46 9.56 4.93
C THR A 264 -7.49 10.47 4.26
N GLU A 265 -7.05 11.44 3.45
CA GLU A 265 -7.94 12.31 2.67
C GLU A 265 -8.72 11.51 1.63
N GLU A 266 -8.03 10.65 0.90
CA GLU A 266 -8.60 9.82 -0.18
C GLU A 266 -9.69 8.86 0.36
N VAL A 267 -9.43 8.20 1.49
CA VAL A 267 -10.39 7.31 2.18
C VAL A 267 -11.58 8.12 2.71
N HIS A 268 -11.34 9.32 3.26
CA HIS A 268 -12.41 10.21 3.69
C HIS A 268 -13.33 10.58 2.52
N VAL A 269 -12.78 11.02 1.39
CA VAL A 269 -13.54 11.36 0.18
C VAL A 269 -14.35 10.16 -0.32
N LEU A 270 -13.71 8.98 -0.41
CA LEU A 270 -14.37 7.76 -0.87
C LEU A 270 -15.51 7.35 0.06
N SER A 271 -15.27 7.32 1.38
CA SER A 271 -16.29 6.91 2.36
C SER A 271 -17.53 7.83 2.33
N LYS A 272 -17.34 9.14 2.19
CA LYS A 272 -18.44 10.12 2.03
C LYS A 272 -19.20 9.90 0.73
N LYS A 273 -18.50 9.68 -0.38
CA LYS A 273 -19.10 9.43 -1.70
C LYS A 273 -20.00 8.19 -1.71
N VAL A 274 -19.62 7.13 -1.01
CA VAL A 274 -20.40 5.88 -0.96
C VAL A 274 -21.30 5.76 0.27
N GLY A 275 -21.31 6.74 1.17
CA GLY A 275 -22.17 6.79 2.34
C GLY A 275 -21.83 5.76 3.42
N VAL A 276 -20.54 5.49 3.65
CA VAL A 276 -20.06 4.55 4.67
C VAL A 276 -19.45 5.29 5.86
N GLU A 277 -19.93 4.99 7.06
CA GLU A 277 -19.35 5.51 8.28
C GLU A 277 -18.01 4.83 8.62
N MET A 278 -16.97 5.66 8.77
CA MET A 278 -15.62 5.23 9.14
C MET A 278 -15.10 6.09 10.31
N PRO A 279 -15.64 5.91 11.53
CA PRO A 279 -15.35 6.80 12.66
C PRO A 279 -13.87 6.92 13.00
N ILE A 280 -13.09 5.83 12.94
CA ILE A 280 -11.65 5.85 13.20
C ILE A 280 -10.93 6.67 12.12
N CYS A 281 -11.20 6.38 10.85
CA CYS A 281 -10.61 7.11 9.74
C CYS A 281 -11.00 8.60 9.76
N GLU A 282 -12.23 8.93 10.14
CA GLU A 282 -12.69 10.32 10.30
C GLU A 282 -11.95 11.07 11.42
N GLN A 283 -11.68 10.44 12.56
CA GLN A 283 -10.91 11.08 13.61
C GLN A 283 -9.45 11.29 13.19
N ILE A 284 -8.85 10.34 12.49
CA ILE A 284 -7.49 10.48 11.96
C ILE A 284 -7.46 11.63 10.93
N TYR A 285 -8.46 11.72 10.05
CA TYR A 285 -8.61 12.84 9.11
C TYR A 285 -8.70 14.19 9.82
N ALA A 286 -9.51 14.28 10.88
CA ALA A 286 -9.64 15.50 11.67
C ALA A 286 -8.32 15.93 12.34
N VAL A 287 -7.51 14.96 12.79
CA VAL A 287 -6.18 15.24 13.35
C VAL A 287 -5.24 15.77 12.27
N LEU A 288 -5.19 15.14 11.11
CA LEU A 288 -4.20 15.46 10.07
C LEU A 288 -4.53 16.74 9.29
N TYR A 289 -5.82 17.02 9.08
CA TYR A 289 -6.25 18.09 8.16
C TYR A 289 -7.04 19.22 8.81
N HIS A 290 -7.58 19.02 10.03
CA HIS A 290 -8.41 20.01 10.73
C HIS A 290 -7.87 20.45 12.09
N GLY A 291 -6.62 20.09 12.41
CA GLY A 291 -5.95 20.54 13.64
C GLY A 291 -6.56 20.00 14.94
N LYS A 292 -7.40 18.94 14.87
CA LYS A 292 -7.92 18.30 16.07
C LYS A 292 -6.77 17.62 16.82
N SER A 293 -6.73 17.79 18.15
CA SER A 293 -5.69 17.14 18.92
C SER A 293 -5.88 15.61 18.96
N PRO A 294 -4.77 14.82 18.98
CA PRO A 294 -4.86 13.37 19.13
C PRO A 294 -5.69 12.93 20.33
N LYS A 295 -5.58 13.64 21.44
CA LYS A 295 -6.36 13.36 22.67
C LYS A 295 -7.85 13.55 22.48
N GLU A 296 -8.27 14.66 21.85
CA GLU A 296 -9.69 14.91 21.54
C GLU A 296 -10.25 13.88 20.56
N ALA A 297 -9.47 13.46 19.56
CA ALA A 297 -9.85 12.42 18.62
C ALA A 297 -10.09 11.07 19.34
N ALA A 298 -9.19 10.70 20.26
CA ALA A 298 -9.33 9.49 21.05
C ALA A 298 -10.55 9.54 21.99
N LEU A 299 -10.79 10.66 22.67
CA LEU A 299 -11.95 10.84 23.53
C LEU A 299 -13.26 10.76 22.73
N ALA A 300 -13.29 11.31 21.51
CA ALA A 300 -14.45 11.23 20.63
C ALA A 300 -14.78 9.78 20.22
N LEU A 301 -13.77 8.92 20.06
CA LEU A 301 -13.99 7.49 19.78
C LEU A 301 -14.47 6.74 21.02
N LEU A 302 -13.91 7.02 22.20
CA LEU A 302 -14.28 6.40 23.46
C LEU A 302 -15.68 6.82 23.94
N GLY A 303 -16.11 8.02 23.65
CA GLY A 303 -17.42 8.57 24.03
C GLY A 303 -18.58 8.20 23.09
N ARG A 304 -18.37 7.31 22.11
CA ARG A 304 -19.44 6.82 21.23
C ARG A 304 -20.41 5.92 21.99
N ASP A 305 -21.68 5.96 21.57
CA ASP A 305 -22.72 5.10 22.12
C ASP A 305 -22.36 3.62 22.05
N LEU A 306 -22.87 2.85 23.02
CA LEU A 306 -22.74 1.41 23.04
C LEU A 306 -23.36 0.81 21.78
N LYS A 307 -22.61 -0.05 21.12
CA LYS A 307 -23.06 -0.80 19.93
C LYS A 307 -22.79 -2.28 20.12
N ASN A 308 -23.60 -3.11 19.49
CA ASN A 308 -23.28 -4.53 19.37
C ASN A 308 -22.00 -4.71 18.54
N GLU A 309 -21.22 -5.73 18.85
CA GLU A 309 -19.98 -6.03 18.10
C GLU A 309 -20.28 -6.59 16.71
N ALA A 310 -21.35 -7.32 16.54
CA ALA A 310 -21.83 -7.93 15.31
C ALA A 310 -23.25 -7.42 14.97
#